data_794c4792df9e1272862078d748a942cc
#
_entry.id   794c4792df9e1272862078d748a942cc
#
_cell.length_a   1.000
_cell.length_b   1.000
_cell.length_c   1.000
_cell.angle_alpha   90.00
_cell.angle_beta   90.00
_cell.angle_gamma   90.00
#
_symmetry.space_group_name_H-M   'P 1'
#
loop_
_entity.id
_entity.type
_entity.pdbx_description
1 polymer ?
#
loop_
_entity_poly.entity_id
_entity_poly.type
_entity_poly.pdbx_seq_one_letter_code
_entity_poly.pdbx_strand_id
1 'polypeptide(L)'
;VNEKVAAEAAIGASMIDEMERRGYPRSFAAAVVASGGTVGIVIPPSITMVVYGSIANTSIADLFIAGFAPGILMGVSMCVVSWVISKRNGYQGEGHFSVMRILRSFRECFWALMMPVIILGGIYTGIFTPTEAAAVAAVYGALVGFFIYRELTLAHLPKTLLSAAYNT
;
A
#
# COMPACT_ATOMS: atom_id res chain seq x y z
N VAL A 1 -18.33 -6.64 -8.20
CA VAL A 1 -18.34 -5.95 -6.90
C VAL A 1 -17.85 -6.87 -5.79
N ASN A 2 -18.19 -8.17 -5.81
CA ASN A 2 -17.85 -9.09 -4.72
C ASN A 2 -16.39 -9.54 -4.69
N GLU A 3 -15.69 -9.65 -5.83
CA GLU A 3 -14.29 -10.14 -5.85
C GLU A 3 -13.27 -9.10 -5.40
N LYS A 4 -13.51 -7.82 -5.65
CA LYS A 4 -12.64 -6.73 -5.21
C LYS A 4 -12.70 -6.58 -3.68
N VAL A 5 -13.91 -6.54 -3.15
CA VAL A 5 -14.15 -6.55 -1.70
C VAL A 5 -13.57 -7.80 -1.07
N ALA A 6 -13.64 -8.95 -1.76
CA ALA A 6 -13.06 -10.19 -1.28
C ALA A 6 -11.52 -10.18 -1.27
N ALA A 7 -10.86 -9.60 -2.28
CA ALA A 7 -9.39 -9.52 -2.33
C ALA A 7 -8.84 -8.53 -1.29
N GLU A 8 -9.44 -7.34 -1.16
CA GLU A 8 -9.09 -6.37 -0.11
C GLU A 8 -9.41 -6.91 1.29
N ALA A 9 -10.55 -7.58 1.42
CA ALA A 9 -10.93 -8.26 2.65
C ALA A 9 -9.99 -9.43 2.98
N ALA A 10 -9.46 -10.15 1.99
CA ALA A 10 -8.53 -11.25 2.21
C ALA A 10 -7.18 -10.77 2.75
N ILE A 11 -6.62 -9.66 2.22
CA ILE A 11 -5.39 -9.05 2.73
C ILE A 11 -5.63 -8.51 4.15
N GLY A 12 -6.72 -7.77 4.34
CA GLY A 12 -7.12 -7.27 5.65
C GLY A 12 -7.37 -8.41 6.64
N ALA A 13 -8.06 -9.47 6.23
CA ALA A 13 -8.34 -10.64 7.06
C ALA A 13 -7.04 -11.36 7.47
N SER A 14 -6.08 -11.55 6.55
CA SER A 14 -4.81 -12.19 6.88
C SER A 14 -3.99 -11.38 7.90
N MET A 15 -4.00 -10.06 7.81
CA MET A 15 -3.37 -9.19 8.80
C MET A 15 -4.09 -9.24 10.15
N ILE A 16 -5.43 -9.26 10.16
CA ILE A 16 -6.24 -9.38 11.37
C ILE A 16 -5.95 -10.71 12.06
N ASP A 17 -5.94 -11.82 11.30
CA ASP A 17 -5.69 -13.15 11.83
C ASP A 17 -4.26 -13.28 12.39
N GLU A 18 -3.27 -12.66 11.74
CA GLU A 18 -1.89 -12.63 12.26
C GLU A 18 -1.77 -11.81 13.53
N MET A 19 -2.45 -10.67 13.62
CA MET A 19 -2.49 -9.86 14.85
C MET A 19 -3.20 -10.62 15.97
N GLU A 20 -4.29 -11.33 15.68
CA GLU A 20 -5.03 -12.14 16.67
C GLU A 20 -4.14 -13.28 17.20
N ARG A 21 -3.39 -13.96 16.35
CA ARG A 21 -2.39 -14.98 16.78
C ARG A 21 -1.32 -14.42 17.70
N ARG A 22 -1.00 -13.13 17.57
CA ARG A 22 -0.04 -12.42 18.43
C ARG A 22 -0.67 -11.81 19.68
N GLY A 23 -1.91 -12.16 20.00
CA GLY A 23 -2.59 -11.74 21.23
C GLY A 23 -3.30 -10.39 21.16
N TYR A 24 -3.46 -9.81 19.98
CA TYR A 24 -4.29 -8.62 19.83
C TYR A 24 -5.77 -8.99 19.70
N PRO A 25 -6.70 -8.26 20.31
CA PRO A 25 -8.13 -8.47 20.10
C PRO A 25 -8.50 -8.24 18.64
N ARG A 26 -9.37 -9.09 18.08
CA ARG A 26 -9.83 -9.01 16.69
C ARG A 26 -10.43 -7.64 16.36
N SER A 27 -11.17 -7.04 17.29
CA SER A 27 -11.75 -5.69 17.14
C SER A 27 -10.69 -4.61 16.99
N PHE A 28 -9.61 -4.69 17.77
CA PHE A 28 -8.48 -3.76 17.65
C PHE A 28 -7.73 -3.96 16.34
N ALA A 29 -7.44 -5.20 15.97
CA ALA A 29 -6.79 -5.53 14.71
C ALA A 29 -7.60 -5.01 13.50
N ALA A 30 -8.92 -5.24 13.50
CA ALA A 30 -9.82 -4.75 12.46
C ALA A 30 -9.84 -3.21 12.39
N ALA A 31 -9.83 -2.52 13.53
CA ALA A 31 -9.78 -1.06 13.59
C ALA A 31 -8.47 -0.51 13.02
N VAL A 32 -7.34 -1.13 13.35
CA VAL A 32 -6.00 -0.73 12.82
C VAL A 32 -5.94 -0.91 11.30
N VAL A 33 -6.41 -2.05 10.79
CA VAL A 33 -6.41 -2.34 9.34
C VAL A 33 -7.33 -1.36 8.60
N ALA A 34 -8.54 -1.13 9.09
CA ALA A 34 -9.49 -0.19 8.50
C ALA A 34 -8.95 1.25 8.50
N SER A 35 -8.32 1.67 9.60
CA SER A 35 -7.68 2.98 9.71
C SER A 35 -6.51 3.13 8.73
N GLY A 36 -5.70 2.09 8.55
CA GLY A 36 -4.62 2.05 7.56
C GLY A 36 -5.11 2.27 6.14
N GLY A 37 -6.27 1.69 5.79
CA GLY A 37 -6.91 1.87 4.50
C GLY A 37 -7.25 3.33 4.18
N THR A 38 -7.70 4.10 5.18
CA THR A 38 -8.02 5.53 4.98
C THR A 38 -6.78 6.39 4.71
N VAL A 39 -5.65 6.07 5.34
CA VAL A 39 -4.37 6.75 5.10
C VAL A 39 -3.88 6.50 3.67
N GLY A 40 -4.07 5.28 3.16
CA GLY A 40 -3.66 4.89 1.81
C GLY A 40 -4.36 5.68 0.70
N ILE A 41 -5.53 6.27 0.95
CA ILE A 41 -6.23 7.14 -0.01
C ILE A 41 -5.57 8.52 -0.09
N VAL A 42 -4.97 9.00 0.99
CA VAL A 42 -4.38 10.34 1.10
C VAL A 42 -2.91 10.36 0.68
N ILE A 43 -2.16 9.28 0.99
CA ILE A 43 -0.74 9.20 0.63
C ILE A 43 -0.59 8.88 -0.86
N PRO A 44 0.18 9.68 -1.63
CA PRO A 44 0.40 9.42 -3.05
C PRO A 44 1.17 8.11 -3.31
N PRO A 45 0.93 7.47 -4.48
CA PRO A 45 0.01 7.84 -5.55
C PRO A 45 -1.45 7.48 -5.23
N SER A 46 -2.37 8.43 -5.42
CA SER A 46 -3.79 8.30 -5.09
C SER A 46 -4.68 8.52 -6.31
N ILE A 47 -5.56 7.57 -6.61
CA ILE A 47 -6.51 7.66 -7.72
C ILE A 47 -7.46 8.84 -7.53
N THR A 48 -7.91 9.10 -6.31
CA THR A 48 -8.81 10.22 -5.99
C THR A 48 -8.17 11.57 -6.29
N MET A 49 -6.87 11.73 -6.03
CA MET A 49 -6.15 12.95 -6.36
C MET A 49 -5.97 13.11 -7.89
N VAL A 50 -5.75 12.01 -8.62
CA VAL A 50 -5.66 12.04 -10.09
C VAL A 50 -7.00 12.48 -10.69
N VAL A 51 -8.10 11.88 -10.25
CA VAL A 51 -9.46 12.24 -10.71
C VAL A 51 -9.77 13.70 -10.38
N TYR A 52 -9.51 14.13 -9.14
CA TYR A 52 -9.72 15.51 -8.74
C TYR A 52 -8.88 16.48 -9.59
N GLY A 53 -7.60 16.22 -9.76
CA GLY A 53 -6.70 17.04 -10.55
C GLY A 53 -7.14 17.18 -12.02
N SER A 54 -7.64 16.10 -12.59
CA SER A 54 -8.18 16.09 -13.96
C SER A 54 -9.46 16.94 -14.09
N ILE A 55 -10.37 16.88 -13.13
CA ILE A 55 -11.63 17.65 -13.13
C ILE A 55 -11.38 19.13 -12.82
N ALA A 56 -10.52 19.41 -11.84
CA ALA A 56 -10.19 20.74 -11.39
C ALA A 56 -9.15 21.45 -12.28
N ASN A 57 -8.62 20.79 -13.32
CA ASN A 57 -7.51 21.28 -14.14
C ASN A 57 -6.31 21.77 -13.32
N THR A 58 -5.98 21.02 -12.26
CA THR A 58 -4.88 21.32 -11.35
C THR A 58 -3.75 20.32 -11.55
N SER A 59 -2.51 20.73 -11.31
CA SER A 59 -1.34 19.85 -11.39
C SER A 59 -1.47 18.66 -10.45
N ILE A 60 -1.46 17.45 -11.00
CA ILE A 60 -1.52 16.21 -10.23
C ILE A 60 -0.23 16.03 -9.41
N ALA A 61 0.91 16.47 -9.94
CA ALA A 61 2.18 16.42 -9.21
C ALA A 61 2.13 17.29 -7.94
N ASP A 62 1.58 18.51 -8.04
CA ASP A 62 1.45 19.41 -6.88
C ASP A 62 0.44 18.85 -5.85
N LEU A 63 -0.65 18.25 -6.31
CA LEU A 63 -1.60 17.56 -5.44
C LEU A 63 -0.94 16.40 -4.67
N PHE A 64 -0.09 15.64 -5.34
CA PHE A 64 0.65 14.57 -4.70
C PHE A 64 1.62 15.11 -3.65
N ILE A 65 2.37 16.18 -3.96
CA ILE A 65 3.25 16.84 -2.99
C ILE A 65 2.45 17.34 -1.78
N ALA A 66 1.32 18.00 -2.03
CA ALA A 66 0.45 18.50 -0.97
C ALA A 66 -0.15 17.39 -0.08
N GLY A 67 -0.39 16.20 -0.65
CA GLY A 67 -0.94 15.05 0.07
C GLY A 67 0.02 14.38 1.05
N PHE A 68 1.34 14.55 0.89
CA PHE A 68 2.31 13.93 1.78
C PHE A 68 2.21 14.44 3.22
N ALA A 69 2.13 15.74 3.41
CA ALA A 69 2.10 16.32 4.76
C ALA A 69 0.89 15.85 5.58
N PRO A 70 -0.37 15.96 5.10
CA PRO A 70 -1.53 15.46 5.82
C PRO A 70 -1.51 13.92 5.93
N GLY A 71 -1.05 13.19 4.91
CA GLY A 71 -0.95 11.75 4.94
C GLY A 71 0.01 11.24 6.02
N ILE A 72 1.19 11.83 6.12
CA ILE A 72 2.15 11.50 7.18
C ILE A 72 1.58 11.86 8.56
N LEU A 73 0.96 13.02 8.71
CA LEU A 73 0.34 13.44 9.97
C LEU A 73 -0.73 12.45 10.42
N MET A 74 -1.60 12.02 9.50
CA MET A 74 -2.62 11.00 9.77
C MET A 74 -1.97 9.67 10.17
N GLY A 75 -0.99 9.19 9.40
CA GLY A 75 -0.28 7.95 9.69
C GLY A 75 0.39 7.96 11.06
N VAL A 76 1.13 9.02 11.38
CA VAL A 76 1.77 9.19 12.69
C VAL A 76 0.73 9.23 13.81
N SER A 77 -0.36 9.98 13.63
CA SER A 77 -1.43 10.06 14.63
C SER A 77 -2.03 8.68 14.92
N MET A 78 -2.31 7.89 13.86
CA MET A 78 -2.82 6.53 14.01
C MET A 78 -1.82 5.59 14.68
N CYS A 79 -0.53 5.70 14.35
CA CYS A 79 0.52 4.94 15.02
C CYS A 79 0.60 5.28 16.52
N VAL A 80 0.53 6.55 16.87
CA VAL A 80 0.54 7.00 18.27
C VAL A 80 -0.67 6.48 19.03
N VAL A 81 -1.87 6.61 18.47
CA VAL A 81 -3.11 6.11 19.09
C VAL A 81 -3.04 4.60 19.28
N SER A 82 -2.64 3.86 18.24
CA SER A 82 -2.51 2.39 18.31
C SER A 82 -1.47 1.97 19.35
N TRP A 83 -0.35 2.67 19.43
CA TRP A 83 0.68 2.41 20.45
C TRP A 83 0.17 2.68 21.87
N VAL A 84 -0.53 3.79 22.08
CA VAL A 84 -1.11 4.13 23.41
C VAL A 84 -2.12 3.08 23.85
N ILE A 85 -3.02 2.67 22.93
CA ILE A 85 -4.03 1.65 23.22
C ILE A 85 -3.36 0.31 23.53
N SER A 86 -2.40 -0.12 22.72
CA SER A 86 -1.65 -1.36 22.95
C SER A 86 -0.95 -1.36 24.31
N LYS A 87 -0.28 -0.25 24.64
CA LYS A 87 0.44 -0.12 25.90
C LYS A 87 -0.50 -0.13 27.11
N ARG A 88 -1.65 0.56 27.02
CA ARG A 88 -2.65 0.61 28.11
C ARG A 88 -3.30 -0.73 28.36
N ASN A 89 -3.56 -1.50 27.33
CA ASN A 89 -4.21 -2.81 27.43
C ASN A 89 -3.21 -3.97 27.62
N GLY A 90 -1.90 -3.69 27.66
CA GLY A 90 -0.87 -4.71 27.86
C GLY A 90 -0.72 -5.66 26.68
N TYR A 91 -1.10 -5.25 25.46
CA TYR A 91 -0.88 -6.05 24.26
C TYR A 91 0.61 -6.08 23.96
N GLN A 92 1.24 -7.23 24.17
CA GLN A 92 2.66 -7.42 23.93
C GLN A 92 2.84 -8.10 22.59
N GLY A 93 3.42 -7.36 21.63
CA GLY A 93 3.90 -7.97 20.40
C GLY A 93 5.05 -8.93 20.69
N GLU A 94 4.99 -10.13 20.19
CA GLU A 94 6.11 -11.06 20.23
C GLU A 94 7.23 -10.55 19.32
N GLY A 95 8.31 -10.07 19.89
CA GLY A 95 9.50 -9.80 19.12
C GLY A 95 10.49 -8.85 19.78
N HIS A 96 11.71 -9.32 19.96
CA HIS A 96 12.83 -8.42 20.21
C HIS A 96 13.10 -7.57 18.98
N PHE A 97 13.28 -6.27 19.15
CA PHE A 97 13.72 -5.37 18.09
C PHE A 97 15.07 -5.86 17.55
N SER A 98 15.11 -6.24 16.30
CA SER A 98 16.30 -6.73 15.63
C SER A 98 16.53 -5.96 14.34
N VAL A 99 17.57 -5.12 14.34
CA VAL A 99 17.99 -4.35 13.16
C VAL A 99 18.29 -5.27 11.98
N MET A 100 18.90 -6.44 12.25
CA MET A 100 19.20 -7.42 11.20
C MET A 100 17.95 -7.97 10.52
N ARG A 101 16.85 -8.16 11.27
CA ARG A 101 15.56 -8.60 10.71
C ARG A 101 14.95 -7.52 9.82
N ILE A 102 15.02 -6.26 10.27
CA ILE A 102 14.55 -5.10 9.48
C ILE A 102 15.32 -5.01 8.18
N LEU A 103 16.66 -5.11 8.23
CA LEU A 103 17.51 -5.02 7.04
C LEU A 103 17.25 -6.16 6.05
N ARG A 104 17.02 -7.38 6.56
CA ARG A 104 16.65 -8.53 5.74
C ARG A 104 15.31 -8.31 5.05
N SER A 105 14.27 -7.93 5.80
CA SER A 105 12.94 -7.66 5.25
C SER A 105 12.98 -6.51 4.24
N PHE A 106 13.75 -5.45 4.51
CA PHE A 106 13.94 -4.36 3.57
C PHE A 106 14.56 -4.84 2.25
N ARG A 107 15.58 -5.72 2.32
CA ARG A 107 16.20 -6.30 1.13
C ARG A 107 15.23 -7.20 0.35
N GLU A 108 14.40 -7.97 1.02
CA GLU A 108 13.41 -8.84 0.40
C GLU A 108 12.31 -8.01 -0.30
N CYS A 109 11.88 -6.90 0.31
CA CYS A 109 10.85 -6.02 -0.25
C CYS A 109 11.40 -4.89 -1.13
N PHE A 110 12.73 -4.80 -1.33
CA PHE A 110 13.38 -3.67 -2.00
C PHE A 110 12.76 -3.37 -3.37
N TRP A 111 12.57 -4.40 -4.18
CA TRP A 111 12.01 -4.26 -5.52
C TRP A 111 10.54 -3.79 -5.50
N ALA A 112 9.76 -4.25 -4.53
CA ALA A 112 8.39 -3.76 -4.36
C ALA A 112 8.37 -2.28 -3.92
N LEU A 113 9.30 -1.88 -3.03
CA LEU A 113 9.43 -0.49 -2.57
C LEU A 113 9.92 0.48 -3.66
N MET A 114 10.57 -0.04 -4.70
CA MET A 114 10.99 0.78 -5.86
C MET A 114 9.81 1.21 -6.73
N MET A 115 8.69 0.51 -6.71
CA MET A 115 7.52 0.87 -7.52
C MET A 115 6.97 2.28 -7.21
N PRO A 116 6.65 2.64 -5.95
CA PRO A 116 6.26 4.02 -5.62
C PRO A 116 7.32 5.06 -6.01
N VAL A 117 8.60 4.73 -5.85
CA VAL A 117 9.70 5.64 -6.21
C VAL A 117 9.74 5.91 -7.71
N ILE A 118 9.55 4.88 -8.53
CA ILE A 118 9.52 5.00 -10.00
C ILE A 118 8.30 5.84 -10.42
N ILE A 119 7.12 5.56 -9.89
CA ILE A 119 5.88 6.28 -10.22
C ILE A 119 6.03 7.76 -9.85
N LEU A 120 6.32 8.05 -8.60
CA LEU A 120 6.38 9.41 -8.09
C LEU A 120 7.57 10.17 -8.68
N GLY A 121 8.73 9.53 -8.78
CA GLY A 121 9.91 10.10 -9.41
C GLY A 121 9.65 10.50 -10.85
N GLY A 122 9.01 9.64 -11.63
CA GLY A 122 8.67 9.92 -13.04
C GLY A 122 7.66 11.06 -13.19
N ILE A 123 6.66 11.13 -12.31
CA ILE A 123 5.65 12.21 -12.32
C ILE A 123 6.28 13.54 -11.87
N TYR A 124 7.07 13.56 -10.79
CA TYR A 124 7.67 14.79 -10.27
C TYR A 124 8.76 15.37 -11.18
N THR A 125 9.47 14.53 -11.90
CA THR A 125 10.45 14.99 -12.90
C THR A 125 9.81 15.41 -14.22
N GLY A 126 8.49 15.20 -14.39
CA GLY A 126 7.77 15.51 -15.60
C GLY A 126 8.06 14.56 -16.78
N ILE A 127 8.73 13.42 -16.52
CA ILE A 127 9.05 12.39 -17.51
C ILE A 127 7.78 11.63 -17.90
N PHE A 128 6.91 11.37 -16.93
CA PHE A 128 5.66 10.62 -17.12
C PHE A 128 4.46 11.43 -16.69
N THR A 129 3.40 11.33 -17.47
CA THR A 129 2.05 11.64 -17.01
C THR A 129 1.58 10.56 -16.02
N PRO A 130 0.57 10.81 -15.18
CA PRO A 130 0.04 9.78 -14.27
C PRO A 130 -0.41 8.49 -14.98
N THR A 131 -0.95 8.63 -16.21
CA THR A 131 -1.39 7.48 -17.00
C THR A 131 -0.19 6.65 -17.50
N GLU A 132 0.86 7.32 -17.98
CA GLU A 132 2.10 6.65 -18.41
C GLU A 132 2.81 6.01 -17.22
N ALA A 133 2.84 6.69 -16.08
CA ALA A 133 3.41 6.13 -14.84
C ALA A 133 2.67 4.85 -14.40
N ALA A 134 1.34 4.78 -14.55
CA ALA A 134 0.57 3.58 -14.28
C ALA A 134 0.94 2.43 -15.24
N ALA A 135 1.15 2.71 -16.54
CA ALA A 135 1.60 1.71 -17.50
C ALA A 135 3.01 1.19 -17.17
N VAL A 136 3.94 2.10 -16.83
CA VAL A 136 5.30 1.75 -16.39
C VAL A 136 5.26 0.90 -15.12
N ALA A 137 4.41 1.25 -14.15
CA ALA A 137 4.23 0.48 -12.93
C ALA A 137 3.71 -0.94 -13.21
N ALA A 138 2.76 -1.09 -14.12
CA ALA A 138 2.22 -2.40 -14.51
C ALA A 138 3.31 -3.28 -15.14
N VAL A 139 4.10 -2.73 -16.06
CA VAL A 139 5.23 -3.44 -16.69
C VAL A 139 6.29 -3.78 -15.65
N TYR A 140 6.68 -2.83 -14.80
CA TYR A 140 7.64 -3.05 -13.73
C TYR A 140 7.18 -4.13 -12.76
N GLY A 141 5.92 -4.07 -12.30
CA GLY A 141 5.35 -5.07 -11.42
C GLY A 141 5.33 -6.47 -12.04
N ALA A 142 4.99 -6.57 -13.34
CA ALA A 142 5.05 -7.83 -14.08
C ALA A 142 6.49 -8.36 -14.14
N LEU A 143 7.48 -7.53 -14.49
CA LEU A 143 8.88 -7.95 -14.54
C LEU A 143 9.41 -8.40 -13.18
N VAL A 144 9.13 -7.67 -12.12
CA VAL A 144 9.54 -8.03 -10.76
C VAL A 144 8.86 -9.33 -10.31
N GLY A 145 7.55 -9.48 -10.58
CA GLY A 145 6.80 -10.68 -10.25
C GLY A 145 7.27 -11.93 -11.01
N PHE A 146 7.69 -11.78 -12.28
CA PHE A 146 8.19 -12.90 -13.08
C PHE A 146 9.63 -13.28 -12.75
N PHE A 147 10.52 -12.30 -12.70
CA PHE A 147 11.96 -12.57 -12.68
C PHE A 147 12.54 -12.60 -11.27
N ILE A 148 12.02 -11.78 -10.36
CA ILE A 148 12.56 -11.61 -9.01
C ILE A 148 11.82 -12.47 -8.01
N TYR A 149 10.51 -12.26 -7.86
CA TYR A 149 9.72 -13.03 -6.90
C TYR A 149 9.28 -14.39 -7.44
N ARG A 150 9.23 -14.55 -8.78
CA ARG A 150 8.83 -15.79 -9.47
C ARG A 150 7.46 -16.33 -9.05
N GLU A 151 6.60 -15.44 -8.59
CA GLU A 151 5.23 -15.76 -8.18
C GLU A 151 4.25 -15.70 -9.36
N LEU A 152 4.57 -14.89 -10.38
CA LEU A 152 3.77 -14.81 -11.60
C LEU A 152 4.21 -15.89 -12.58
N THR A 153 3.22 -16.64 -13.07
CA THR A 153 3.39 -17.60 -14.17
C THR A 153 2.62 -17.10 -15.39
N LEU A 154 3.16 -17.34 -16.59
CA LEU A 154 2.49 -16.95 -17.85
C LEU A 154 1.03 -17.47 -17.94
N ALA A 155 0.74 -18.62 -17.32
CA ALA A 155 -0.60 -19.16 -17.25
C ALA A 155 -1.58 -18.34 -16.38
N HIS A 156 -1.08 -17.64 -15.36
CA HIS A 156 -1.88 -16.81 -14.46
C HIS A 156 -2.04 -15.36 -14.94
N LEU A 157 -1.13 -14.89 -15.81
CA LEU A 157 -1.13 -13.52 -16.31
C LEU A 157 -2.47 -13.07 -16.94
N PRO A 158 -3.10 -13.86 -17.84
CA PRO A 158 -4.39 -13.45 -18.42
C PRO A 158 -5.49 -13.33 -17.36
N LYS A 159 -5.48 -14.20 -16.37
CA LYS A 159 -6.44 -14.20 -15.27
C LYS A 159 -6.28 -12.97 -14.38
N THR A 160 -5.03 -12.61 -14.07
CA THR A 160 -4.69 -11.41 -13.28
C THR A 160 -5.06 -10.13 -14.03
N LEU A 161 -4.77 -10.06 -15.34
CA LEU A 161 -5.13 -8.90 -16.18
C LEU A 161 -6.65 -8.75 -16.31
N LEU A 162 -7.38 -9.84 -16.54
CA LEU A 162 -8.83 -9.83 -16.57
C LEU A 162 -9.41 -9.39 -15.24
N SER A 163 -8.91 -9.92 -14.13
CA SER A 163 -9.34 -9.53 -12.79
C SER A 163 -9.07 -8.04 -12.53
N ALA A 164 -7.91 -7.54 -12.93
CA ALA A 164 -7.59 -6.11 -12.83
C ALA A 164 -8.54 -5.25 -13.67
N ALA A 165 -8.81 -5.64 -14.94
CA ALA A 165 -9.71 -4.93 -15.84
C ALA A 165 -11.17 -4.91 -15.34
N TYR A 166 -11.64 -6.01 -14.75
CA TYR A 166 -12.98 -6.07 -14.15
C TYR A 166 -13.10 -5.26 -12.84
N ASN A 167 -11.98 -5.00 -12.18
CA ASN A 167 -11.92 -4.30 -10.90
C ASN A 167 -11.66 -2.79 -11.04
N THR A 168 -11.44 -2.30 -12.25
CA THR A 168 -11.26 -0.87 -12.56
C THR A 168 -12.53 -0.26 -13.13
#